data_760a43fa28b50551ea8d45eca2bd5b13
#
_entry.id   760a43fa28b50551ea8d45eca2bd5b13
#
_cell.length_a   1.000
_cell.length_b   1.000
_cell.length_c   1.000
_cell.angle_alpha   90.00
_cell.angle_beta   90.00
_cell.angle_gamma   90.00
#
_symmetry.space_group_name_H-M   'P 1'
#
loop_
_entity.id
_entity.type
_entity.pdbx_description
1 polymer ?
#
loop_
_entity_poly.entity_id
_entity_poly.type
_entity_poly.pdbx_seq_one_letter_code
_entity_poly.pdbx_strand_id
1 'polypeptide(L)'
;LVDKYIRGKEVEVDAVCDGKNVFVPGIMELVERTGVHSGDSISIYPTHSISEKVKETILDYTQKLGLGIGIIGLFNIQFIVDEFENVYIIEVNPRSSRTVPFLSKATGYSLADIATLAILGKSLPEQGIHTLYPKEKERFYVKAPAFSFSKLHGMDAYLSPEMKSTGEAIGYDNKLHRAMYKAMIASGIKV
;
A
#
# COMPACT_ATOMS: atom_id res chain seq x y z
N LEU A 1 -21.10 -12.68 -6.41
CA LEU A 1 -21.05 -11.57 -5.48
C LEU A 1 -21.42 -10.28 -6.21
N VAL A 2 -22.27 -9.45 -5.60
CA VAL A 2 -22.67 -8.14 -6.13
C VAL A 2 -22.53 -7.14 -5.01
N ASP A 3 -21.65 -6.16 -5.18
CA ASP A 3 -21.36 -5.13 -4.17
C ASP A 3 -21.73 -3.74 -4.69
N LYS A 4 -21.99 -2.81 -3.77
CA LYS A 4 -22.22 -1.41 -4.12
C LYS A 4 -20.89 -0.79 -4.57
N TYR A 5 -20.86 -0.24 -5.79
CA TYR A 5 -19.72 0.53 -6.25
C TYR A 5 -19.63 1.87 -5.50
N ILE A 6 -18.50 2.10 -4.84
CA ILE A 6 -18.21 3.34 -4.11
C ILE A 6 -17.17 4.13 -4.91
N ARG A 7 -17.49 5.38 -5.23
CA ARG A 7 -16.51 6.32 -5.80
C ARG A 7 -15.69 6.93 -4.67
N GLY A 8 -14.38 6.94 -4.85
CA GLY A 8 -13.49 7.51 -3.86
C GLY A 8 -12.03 7.34 -4.26
N LYS A 9 -11.16 7.59 -3.31
CA LYS A 9 -9.73 7.33 -3.41
C LYS A 9 -9.44 5.98 -2.79
N GLU A 10 -8.68 5.17 -3.50
CA GLU A 10 -8.16 3.95 -2.91
C GLU A 10 -6.92 4.24 -2.09
N VAL A 11 -6.87 3.60 -0.94
CA VAL A 11 -5.76 3.68 0.02
C VAL A 11 -5.38 2.25 0.41
N GLU A 12 -4.09 1.98 0.44
CA GLU A 12 -3.54 0.66 0.73
C GLU A 12 -2.59 0.73 1.92
N VAL A 13 -2.67 -0.28 2.77
CA VAL A 13 -1.80 -0.45 3.94
C VAL A 13 -1.19 -1.84 3.92
N ASP A 14 0.13 -1.91 4.03
CA ASP A 14 0.83 -3.13 4.40
C ASP A 14 1.29 -3.01 5.85
N ALA A 15 0.88 -3.95 6.68
CA ALA A 15 1.15 -3.94 8.10
C ALA A 15 1.75 -5.26 8.58
N VAL A 16 2.36 -5.24 9.75
CA VAL A 16 2.82 -6.44 10.47
C VAL A 16 2.10 -6.52 11.80
N CYS A 17 1.63 -7.71 12.14
CA CYS A 17 1.05 -8.02 13.45
C CYS A 17 1.84 -9.15 14.11
N ASP A 18 2.07 -9.06 15.43
CA ASP A 18 2.70 -10.10 16.24
C ASP A 18 1.69 -10.85 17.14
N GLY A 19 0.38 -10.63 16.90
CA GLY A 19 -0.71 -11.16 17.70
C GLY A 19 -1.11 -10.29 18.91
N LYS A 20 -0.31 -9.28 19.26
CA LYS A 20 -0.57 -8.33 20.37
C LYS A 20 -0.39 -6.89 19.95
N ASN A 21 0.50 -6.63 19.03
CA ASN A 21 0.84 -5.32 18.52
C ASN A 21 0.72 -5.30 16.99
N VAL A 22 0.40 -4.13 16.44
CA VAL A 22 0.36 -3.90 15.00
C VAL A 22 1.32 -2.77 14.65
N PHE A 23 2.02 -2.91 13.54
CA PHE A 23 2.92 -1.92 12.98
C PHE A 23 2.52 -1.59 11.55
N VAL A 24 2.26 -0.32 11.29
CA VAL A 24 1.95 0.25 9.98
C VAL A 24 3.08 1.19 9.61
N PRO A 25 4.02 0.82 8.73
CA PRO A 25 5.18 1.66 8.39
C PRO A 25 4.82 2.87 7.56
N GLY A 26 3.69 2.81 6.83
CA GLY A 26 3.19 3.89 5.98
C GLY A 26 1.85 3.56 5.38
N ILE A 27 1.11 4.61 5.01
CA ILE A 27 -0.15 4.53 4.28
C ILE A 27 0.11 5.00 2.86
N MET A 28 -0.37 4.25 1.86
CA MET A 28 -0.20 4.55 0.43
C MET A 28 -1.52 5.01 -0.18
N GLU A 29 -1.47 6.07 -0.97
CA GLU A 29 -2.60 6.56 -1.76
C GLU A 29 -2.45 6.10 -3.22
N LEU A 30 -3.50 5.55 -3.82
CA LEU A 30 -3.52 5.11 -5.21
C LEU A 30 -4.06 6.22 -6.11
N VAL A 31 -3.49 6.34 -7.31
CA VAL A 31 -3.83 7.42 -8.25
C VAL A 31 -4.99 7.04 -9.16
N GLU A 32 -5.06 5.77 -9.54
CA GLU A 32 -6.07 5.26 -10.45
C GLU A 32 -7.47 5.26 -9.81
N ARG A 33 -8.46 5.19 -10.69
CA ARG A 33 -9.87 5.08 -10.26
C ARG A 33 -10.12 3.80 -9.48
N THR A 34 -11.13 3.83 -8.63
CA THR A 34 -11.63 2.66 -7.89
C THR A 34 -11.93 1.49 -8.83
N GLY A 35 -11.50 0.30 -8.43
CA GLY A 35 -11.72 -0.94 -9.17
C GLY A 35 -10.59 -1.31 -10.16
N VAL A 36 -9.47 -0.60 -10.14
CA VAL A 36 -8.22 -1.04 -10.77
C VAL A 36 -7.42 -1.85 -9.75
N HIS A 37 -6.82 -2.96 -10.16
CA HIS A 37 -5.98 -3.77 -9.27
C HIS A 37 -4.83 -2.93 -8.70
N SER A 38 -4.58 -3.00 -7.39
CA SER A 38 -3.57 -2.16 -6.71
C SER A 38 -2.14 -2.37 -7.26
N GLY A 39 -1.84 -3.58 -7.74
CA GLY A 39 -0.57 -3.88 -8.43
C GLY A 39 -0.36 -3.10 -9.72
N ASP A 40 -1.45 -2.72 -10.39
CA ASP A 40 -1.47 -1.96 -11.65
C ASP A 40 -1.61 -0.45 -11.43
N SER A 41 -1.76 -0.03 -10.18
CA SER A 41 -1.94 1.37 -9.81
C SER A 41 -0.62 2.02 -9.43
N ILE A 42 -0.53 3.33 -9.70
CA ILE A 42 0.53 4.19 -9.16
C ILE A 42 0.21 4.41 -7.69
N SER A 43 1.17 4.13 -6.81
CA SER A 43 1.04 4.33 -5.36
C SER A 43 1.96 5.43 -4.89
N ILE A 44 1.46 6.32 -4.04
CA ILE A 44 2.17 7.47 -3.47
C ILE A 44 2.34 7.26 -1.97
N TYR A 45 3.55 7.43 -1.47
CA TYR A 45 3.87 7.50 -0.05
C TYR A 45 4.81 8.69 0.24
N PRO A 46 4.58 9.47 1.30
CA PRO A 46 3.37 9.55 2.11
C PRO A 46 2.14 9.95 1.29
N THR A 47 0.95 9.74 1.83
CA THR A 47 -0.30 10.16 1.18
C THR A 47 -0.30 11.68 0.92
N HIS A 48 -0.86 12.09 -0.22
CA HIS A 48 -0.87 13.49 -0.64
C HIS A 48 -2.17 14.21 -0.29
N SER A 49 -3.28 13.52 -0.35
CA SER A 49 -4.61 14.13 -0.28
C SER A 49 -5.52 13.51 0.80
N ILE A 50 -4.97 12.64 1.63
CA ILE A 50 -5.70 11.99 2.73
C ILE A 50 -5.51 12.82 3.99
N SER A 51 -6.62 13.22 4.64
CA SER A 51 -6.58 14.00 5.88
C SER A 51 -6.07 13.18 7.07
N GLU A 52 -5.54 13.86 8.10
CA GLU A 52 -5.07 13.18 9.32
C GLU A 52 -6.20 12.41 10.01
N LYS A 53 -7.43 12.95 10.02
CA LYS A 53 -8.62 12.26 10.56
C LYS A 53 -8.88 10.93 9.86
N VAL A 54 -8.75 10.89 8.53
CA VAL A 54 -8.90 9.67 7.74
C VAL A 54 -7.77 8.71 8.03
N LYS A 55 -6.52 9.18 8.14
CA LYS A 55 -5.37 8.33 8.52
C LYS A 55 -5.60 7.68 9.89
N GLU A 56 -6.06 8.44 10.88
CA GLU A 56 -6.39 7.90 12.22
C GLU A 56 -7.45 6.79 12.13
N THR A 57 -8.49 6.97 11.31
CA THR A 57 -9.52 5.95 11.08
C THR A 57 -8.94 4.70 10.43
N ILE A 58 -8.09 4.86 9.41
CA ILE A 58 -7.42 3.74 8.72
C ILE A 58 -6.52 2.97 9.70
N LEU A 59 -5.77 3.67 10.55
CA LEU A 59 -4.89 3.05 11.55
C LEU A 59 -5.70 2.29 12.61
N ASP A 60 -6.81 2.85 13.10
CA ASP A 60 -7.73 2.19 14.04
C ASP A 60 -8.31 0.90 13.43
N TYR A 61 -8.79 0.98 12.19
CA TYR A 61 -9.32 -0.19 11.49
C TYR A 61 -8.24 -1.25 11.25
N THR A 62 -7.04 -0.84 10.85
CA THR A 62 -5.92 -1.76 10.62
C THR A 62 -5.54 -2.51 11.90
N GLN A 63 -5.47 -1.79 13.02
CA GLN A 63 -5.17 -2.39 14.32
C GLN A 63 -6.26 -3.37 14.76
N LYS A 64 -7.53 -2.96 14.68
CA LYS A 64 -8.68 -3.80 15.05
C LYS A 64 -8.75 -5.07 14.21
N LEU A 65 -8.53 -4.97 12.90
CA LEU A 65 -8.55 -6.12 12.00
C LEU A 65 -7.37 -7.06 12.23
N GLY A 66 -6.15 -6.55 12.34
CA GLY A 66 -4.96 -7.37 12.61
C GLY A 66 -5.11 -8.20 13.88
N LEU A 67 -5.54 -7.55 14.97
CA LEU A 67 -5.74 -8.21 16.26
C LEU A 67 -7.00 -9.09 16.28
N GLY A 68 -8.11 -8.60 15.72
CA GLY A 68 -9.41 -9.31 15.75
C GLY A 68 -9.42 -10.58 14.91
N ILE A 69 -8.68 -10.63 13.82
CA ILE A 69 -8.50 -11.82 12.98
C ILE A 69 -7.44 -12.76 13.59
N GLY A 70 -6.57 -12.24 14.46
CA GLY A 70 -5.46 -13.01 15.03
C GLY A 70 -4.30 -13.22 14.08
N ILE A 71 -4.00 -12.21 13.26
CA ILE A 71 -2.92 -12.29 12.28
C ILE A 71 -1.55 -12.29 12.98
N ILE A 72 -0.64 -13.14 12.52
CA ILE A 72 0.78 -13.09 12.87
C ILE A 72 1.60 -13.03 11.58
N GLY A 73 2.34 -11.95 11.39
CA GLY A 73 3.09 -11.67 10.16
C GLY A 73 2.51 -10.53 9.35
N LEU A 74 2.78 -10.54 8.04
CA LEU A 74 2.31 -9.52 7.09
C LEU A 74 0.82 -9.66 6.78
N PHE A 75 0.17 -8.52 6.64
CA PHE A 75 -1.16 -8.42 6.07
C PHE A 75 -1.34 -7.09 5.32
N ASN A 76 -2.21 -7.13 4.35
CA ASN A 76 -2.53 -6.02 3.49
C ASN A 76 -4.02 -5.68 3.61
N ILE A 77 -4.34 -4.40 3.66
CA ILE A 77 -5.72 -3.92 3.65
C ILE A 77 -5.89 -2.88 2.56
N GLN A 78 -6.97 -3.00 1.79
CA GLN A 78 -7.38 -2.02 0.81
C GLN A 78 -8.62 -1.29 1.30
N PHE A 79 -8.58 0.04 1.22
CA PHE A 79 -9.64 0.95 1.64
C PHE A 79 -10.12 1.81 0.48
N ILE A 80 -11.37 2.29 0.57
CA ILE A 80 -11.88 3.40 -0.22
C ILE A 80 -12.23 4.53 0.74
N VAL A 81 -11.82 5.74 0.38
CA VAL A 81 -12.20 6.99 1.08
C VAL A 81 -13.09 7.78 0.13
N ASP A 82 -14.37 7.96 0.50
CA ASP A 82 -15.31 8.73 -0.31
C ASP A 82 -15.13 10.25 -0.17
N GLU A 83 -15.91 11.03 -0.91
CA GLU A 83 -15.87 12.50 -0.88
C GLU A 83 -16.27 13.12 0.46
N PHE A 84 -16.93 12.35 1.33
CA PHE A 84 -17.33 12.75 2.69
C PHE A 84 -16.34 12.29 3.76
N GLU A 85 -15.17 11.76 3.36
CA GLU A 85 -14.17 11.16 4.24
C GLU A 85 -14.63 9.90 5.00
N ASN A 86 -15.68 9.22 4.52
CA ASN A 86 -16.00 7.90 5.04
C ASN A 86 -15.01 6.86 4.52
N VAL A 87 -14.54 6.01 5.43
CA VAL A 87 -13.56 4.96 5.14
C VAL A 87 -14.27 3.61 5.04
N TYR A 88 -14.12 2.96 3.90
CA TYR A 88 -14.66 1.63 3.62
C TYR A 88 -13.53 0.64 3.42
N ILE A 89 -13.70 -0.58 3.90
CA ILE A 89 -12.76 -1.68 3.71
C ILE A 89 -13.20 -2.46 2.48
N ILE A 90 -12.31 -2.63 1.50
CA ILE A 90 -12.53 -3.49 0.33
C ILE A 90 -12.23 -4.93 0.70
N GLU A 91 -10.99 -5.16 1.18
CA GLU A 91 -10.53 -6.51 1.54
C GLU A 91 -9.38 -6.46 2.54
N VAL A 92 -9.22 -7.58 3.26
CA VAL A 92 -8.08 -7.85 4.13
C VAL A 92 -7.39 -9.11 3.63
N ASN A 93 -6.12 -9.01 3.32
CA ASN A 93 -5.30 -10.09 2.81
C ASN A 93 -4.24 -10.48 3.85
N PRO A 94 -4.38 -11.59 4.61
CA PRO A 94 -3.39 -12.03 5.59
C PRO A 94 -2.19 -12.70 4.92
N ARG A 95 -1.49 -11.95 4.09
CA ARG A 95 -0.33 -12.34 3.31
C ARG A 95 0.47 -11.13 2.89
N SER A 96 1.69 -11.33 2.40
CA SER A 96 2.47 -10.30 1.72
C SER A 96 1.77 -9.76 0.48
N SER A 97 1.98 -8.49 0.18
CA SER A 97 1.53 -7.81 -1.04
C SER A 97 2.71 -7.47 -1.95
N ARG A 98 2.42 -7.02 -3.16
CA ARG A 98 3.44 -6.52 -4.09
C ARG A 98 4.04 -5.19 -3.65
N THR A 99 3.33 -4.41 -2.84
CA THR A 99 3.78 -3.11 -2.35
C THR A 99 4.76 -3.20 -1.17
N VAL A 100 4.92 -4.37 -0.55
CA VAL A 100 5.86 -4.58 0.56
C VAL A 100 7.31 -4.20 0.22
N PRO A 101 7.90 -4.58 -0.93
CA PRO A 101 9.25 -4.15 -1.29
C PRO A 101 9.36 -2.64 -1.49
N PHE A 102 8.36 -2.02 -2.11
CA PHE A 102 8.27 -0.58 -2.29
C PHE A 102 8.24 0.13 -0.94
N LEU A 103 7.30 -0.25 -0.08
CA LEU A 103 7.11 0.39 1.22
C LEU A 103 8.33 0.20 2.13
N SER A 104 8.95 -0.99 2.09
CA SER A 104 10.20 -1.25 2.83
C SER A 104 11.31 -0.29 2.42
N LYS A 105 11.51 -0.05 1.12
CA LYS A 105 12.50 0.90 0.62
C LYS A 105 12.14 2.35 0.96
N ALA A 106 10.87 2.72 0.83
CA ALA A 106 10.40 4.08 1.09
C ALA A 106 10.52 4.46 2.57
N THR A 107 10.17 3.56 3.47
CA THR A 107 10.14 3.82 4.91
C THR A 107 11.47 3.51 5.61
N GLY A 108 12.23 2.57 5.06
CA GLY A 108 13.47 2.06 5.65
C GLY A 108 13.28 0.89 6.62
N TYR A 109 12.06 0.37 6.76
CA TYR A 109 11.76 -0.81 7.55
C TYR A 109 11.74 -2.06 6.67
N SER A 110 12.54 -3.08 6.97
CA SER A 110 12.49 -4.37 6.26
C SER A 110 11.26 -5.16 6.73
N LEU A 111 10.12 -4.95 6.07
CA LEU A 111 8.85 -5.55 6.49
C LEU A 111 8.87 -7.07 6.46
N ALA A 112 9.57 -7.66 5.50
CA ALA A 112 9.72 -9.11 5.41
C ALA A 112 10.47 -9.68 6.62
N ASP A 113 11.57 -9.03 7.04
CA ASP A 113 12.34 -9.47 8.20
C ASP A 113 11.53 -9.30 9.49
N ILE A 114 10.87 -8.16 9.66
CA ILE A 114 10.02 -7.86 10.83
C ILE A 114 8.91 -8.91 10.95
N ALA A 115 8.24 -9.22 9.86
CA ALA A 115 7.17 -10.22 9.85
C ALA A 115 7.69 -11.64 10.09
N THR A 116 8.82 -11.99 9.52
CA THR A 116 9.46 -13.29 9.74
C THR A 116 9.81 -13.47 11.22
N LEU A 117 10.41 -12.46 11.85
CA LEU A 117 10.71 -12.50 13.28
C LEU A 117 9.45 -12.60 14.14
N ALA A 118 8.37 -11.89 13.77
CA ALA A 118 7.08 -11.99 14.46
C ALA A 118 6.49 -13.41 14.37
N ILE A 119 6.55 -14.05 13.20
CA ILE A 119 6.13 -15.45 12.98
C ILE A 119 6.96 -16.41 13.81
N LEU A 120 8.26 -16.13 13.99
CA LEU A 120 9.16 -16.91 14.84
C LEU A 120 9.00 -16.63 16.34
N GLY A 121 8.02 -15.80 16.72
CA GLY A 121 7.66 -15.53 18.12
C GLY A 121 8.36 -14.32 18.74
N LYS A 122 9.16 -13.55 17.98
CA LYS A 122 9.78 -12.30 18.46
C LYS A 122 8.79 -11.14 18.28
N SER A 123 8.30 -10.60 19.39
CA SER A 123 7.32 -9.51 19.37
C SER A 123 7.88 -8.22 18.73
N LEU A 124 6.99 -7.33 18.26
CA LEU A 124 7.39 -6.04 17.70
C LEU A 124 8.21 -5.18 18.67
N PRO A 125 7.86 -5.07 19.97
CA PRO A 125 8.70 -4.37 20.94
C PRO A 125 10.10 -4.96 21.10
N GLU A 126 10.26 -6.29 21.08
CA GLU A 126 11.59 -6.95 21.12
C GLU A 126 12.43 -6.68 19.87
N GLN A 127 11.78 -6.27 18.78
CA GLN A 127 12.42 -5.83 17.53
C GLN A 127 12.70 -4.32 17.51
N GLY A 128 12.41 -3.59 18.61
CA GLY A 128 12.58 -2.14 18.73
C GLY A 128 11.45 -1.32 18.11
N ILE A 129 10.30 -1.94 17.82
CA ILE A 129 9.13 -1.29 17.25
C ILE A 129 8.10 -1.07 18.36
N HIS A 130 7.95 0.19 18.79
CA HIS A 130 7.12 0.58 19.93
C HIS A 130 5.93 1.48 19.55
N THR A 131 5.73 1.74 18.25
CA THR A 131 4.67 2.61 17.76
C THR A 131 3.85 1.91 16.68
N LEU A 132 2.54 2.19 16.66
CA LEU A 132 1.66 1.72 15.59
C LEU A 132 2.05 2.34 14.24
N TYR A 133 2.32 3.64 14.22
CA TYR A 133 2.61 4.42 13.03
C TYR A 133 3.80 5.36 13.28
N PRO A 134 4.92 5.20 12.58
CA PRO A 134 6.07 6.07 12.73
C PRO A 134 5.84 7.42 12.02
N LYS A 135 6.66 8.41 12.32
CA LYS A 135 6.66 9.68 11.60
C LYS A 135 6.88 9.44 10.10
N GLU A 136 6.01 10.00 9.28
CA GLU A 136 6.12 9.94 7.83
C GLU A 136 7.41 10.63 7.31
N LYS A 137 7.89 10.17 6.17
CA LYS A 137 9.03 10.79 5.50
C LYS A 137 8.62 12.15 4.91
N GLU A 138 9.54 13.10 4.88
CA GLU A 138 9.30 14.42 4.24
C GLU A 138 9.39 14.36 2.72
N ARG A 139 9.93 13.27 2.18
CA ARG A 139 10.13 13.02 0.75
C ARG A 139 9.03 12.11 0.23
N PHE A 140 8.54 12.40 -0.97
CA PHE A 140 7.61 11.54 -1.69
C PHE A 140 8.33 10.36 -2.36
N TYR A 141 7.73 9.20 -2.24
CA TYR A 141 8.09 7.99 -2.98
C TYR A 141 6.87 7.57 -3.81
N VAL A 142 7.11 7.21 -5.05
CA VAL A 142 6.06 6.80 -5.99
C VAL A 142 6.44 5.47 -6.59
N LYS A 143 5.54 4.51 -6.50
CA LYS A 143 5.61 3.25 -7.23
C LYS A 143 4.83 3.41 -8.53
N ALA A 144 5.43 3.08 -9.67
CA ALA A 144 4.74 2.97 -10.94
C ALA A 144 4.79 1.54 -11.46
N PRO A 145 3.67 0.97 -11.97
CA PRO A 145 3.65 -0.38 -12.53
C PRO A 145 4.40 -0.42 -13.87
N ALA A 146 5.06 -1.53 -14.15
CA ALA A 146 5.66 -1.81 -15.43
C ALA A 146 4.82 -2.87 -16.17
N PHE A 147 4.42 -2.55 -17.41
CA PHE A 147 3.62 -3.42 -18.26
C PHE A 147 4.43 -3.98 -19.41
N SER A 148 4.21 -5.24 -19.75
CA SER A 148 4.85 -5.92 -20.88
C SER A 148 3.89 -6.14 -22.06
N PHE A 149 2.93 -5.24 -22.27
CA PHE A 149 1.94 -5.38 -23.36
C PHE A 149 2.55 -5.57 -24.74
N SER A 150 3.70 -4.95 -25.01
CA SER A 150 4.43 -5.15 -26.28
C SER A 150 4.97 -6.57 -26.49
N LYS A 151 5.12 -7.35 -25.41
CA LYS A 151 5.60 -8.73 -25.43
C LYS A 151 4.47 -9.75 -25.29
N LEU A 152 3.31 -9.33 -24.79
CA LEU A 152 2.15 -10.18 -24.52
C LEU A 152 1.06 -9.88 -25.55
N HIS A 153 1.19 -10.48 -26.74
CA HIS A 153 0.24 -10.26 -27.83
C HIS A 153 -1.18 -10.74 -27.43
N GLY A 154 -2.18 -9.90 -27.73
CA GLY A 154 -3.59 -10.19 -27.47
C GLY A 154 -4.08 -9.85 -26.05
N MET A 155 -3.24 -9.31 -25.19
CA MET A 155 -3.66 -8.82 -23.87
C MET A 155 -4.33 -7.45 -24.03
N ASP A 156 -5.54 -7.30 -23.46
CA ASP A 156 -6.22 -6.02 -23.36
C ASP A 156 -5.48 -5.09 -22.38
N ALA A 157 -5.14 -3.89 -22.84
CA ALA A 157 -4.46 -2.87 -22.04
C ALA A 157 -5.38 -2.11 -21.07
N TYR A 158 -6.70 -2.36 -21.10
CA TYR A 158 -7.64 -1.73 -20.18
C TYR A 158 -7.41 -2.22 -18.74
N LEU A 159 -7.18 -1.28 -17.82
CA LEU A 159 -6.97 -1.59 -16.40
C LEU A 159 -8.28 -1.97 -15.73
N SER A 160 -8.27 -3.09 -15.03
CA SER A 160 -9.42 -3.75 -14.42
C SER A 160 -9.05 -4.31 -13.04
N PRO A 161 -9.96 -5.00 -12.33
CA PRO A 161 -9.62 -5.72 -11.11
C PRO A 161 -8.59 -6.85 -11.29
N GLU A 162 -8.38 -7.29 -12.54
CA GLU A 162 -7.36 -8.29 -12.88
C GLU A 162 -5.99 -7.62 -13.06
N MET A 163 -4.97 -8.14 -12.40
CA MET A 163 -3.62 -7.60 -12.46
C MET A 163 -2.93 -7.94 -13.78
N LYS A 164 -2.36 -6.92 -14.45
CA LYS A 164 -1.68 -7.02 -15.75
C LYS A 164 -0.23 -6.59 -15.73
N SER A 165 0.22 -5.90 -14.67
CA SER A 165 1.61 -5.48 -14.52
C SER A 165 2.54 -6.67 -14.29
N THR A 166 3.74 -6.58 -14.84
CA THR A 166 4.79 -7.60 -14.73
C THR A 166 5.97 -7.18 -13.87
N GLY A 167 5.99 -5.93 -13.43
CA GLY A 167 7.02 -5.35 -12.59
C GLY A 167 6.59 -4.00 -12.04
N GLU A 168 7.51 -3.35 -11.35
CA GLU A 168 7.31 -2.03 -10.79
C GLU A 168 8.61 -1.23 -10.76
N ALA A 169 8.51 0.10 -10.76
CA ALA A 169 9.61 1.02 -10.60
C ALA A 169 9.31 2.02 -9.51
N ILE A 170 10.36 2.57 -8.88
CA ILE A 170 10.26 3.53 -7.80
C ILE A 170 10.92 4.84 -8.22
N GLY A 171 10.18 5.93 -8.10
CA GLY A 171 10.70 7.29 -8.16
C GLY A 171 10.59 7.97 -6.81
N TYR A 172 11.53 8.86 -6.49
CA TYR A 172 11.45 9.64 -5.27
C TYR A 172 12.03 11.05 -5.45
N ASP A 173 11.42 12.01 -4.77
CA ASP A 173 11.84 13.41 -4.76
C ASP A 173 11.15 14.17 -3.61
N ASN A 174 11.62 15.37 -3.28
CA ASN A 174 10.95 16.25 -2.32
C ASN A 174 9.67 16.87 -2.91
N LYS A 175 9.48 16.81 -4.21
CA LYS A 175 8.27 17.28 -4.92
C LYS A 175 7.56 16.10 -5.57
N LEU A 176 6.28 15.93 -5.28
CA LEU A 176 5.46 14.81 -5.77
C LEU A 176 5.53 14.64 -7.29
N HIS A 177 5.33 15.72 -8.07
CA HIS A 177 5.35 15.63 -9.53
C HIS A 177 6.70 15.15 -10.09
N ARG A 178 7.82 15.46 -9.42
CA ARG A 178 9.14 14.95 -9.80
C ARG A 178 9.33 13.48 -9.44
N ALA A 179 8.85 13.07 -8.26
CA ALA A 179 8.87 11.66 -7.88
C ALA A 179 8.04 10.83 -8.86
N MET A 180 6.87 11.33 -9.24
CA MET A 180 5.96 10.73 -10.21
C MET A 180 6.61 10.58 -11.58
N TYR A 181 7.18 11.67 -12.12
CA TYR A 181 7.92 11.66 -13.40
C TYR A 181 9.03 10.61 -13.40
N LYS A 182 9.86 10.57 -12.34
CA LYS A 182 10.94 9.59 -12.21
C LYS A 182 10.42 8.15 -12.21
N ALA A 183 9.33 7.87 -11.47
CA ALA A 183 8.72 6.54 -11.42
C ALA A 183 8.18 6.12 -12.80
N MET A 184 7.48 7.01 -13.50
CA MET A 184 6.91 6.75 -14.81
C MET A 184 8.00 6.47 -15.86
N ILE A 185 9.04 7.28 -15.93
CA ILE A 185 10.17 7.03 -16.84
C ILE A 185 10.86 5.69 -16.51
N ALA A 186 11.09 5.41 -15.23
CA ALA A 186 11.74 4.16 -14.80
C ALA A 186 10.89 2.91 -15.07
N SER A 187 9.56 3.04 -15.11
CA SER A 187 8.64 1.96 -15.47
C SER A 187 8.45 1.77 -16.98
N GLY A 188 9.04 2.65 -17.79
CA GLY A 188 8.93 2.62 -19.26
C GLY A 188 7.69 3.32 -19.80
N ILE A 189 6.95 4.04 -18.98
CA ILE A 189 5.84 4.90 -19.42
C ILE A 189 6.43 6.12 -20.13
N LYS A 190 6.02 6.34 -21.39
CA LYS A 190 6.39 7.54 -22.13
C LYS A 190 5.55 8.71 -21.64
N VAL A 191 6.19 9.78 -21.20
CA VAL A 191 5.59 11.02 -20.71
C VAL A 191 5.85 12.13 -21.70
#